data_7af7f692a909b5430265d8dff2f6d5d6
#
_entry.id   7af7f692a909b5430265d8dff2f6d5d6
#
_cell.length_a   1.000
_cell.length_b   1.000
_cell.length_c   1.000
_cell.angle_alpha   90.00
_cell.angle_beta   90.00
_cell.angle_gamma   90.00
#
_symmetry.space_group_name_H-M   'P 1'
#
loop_
_entity.id
_entity.type
_entity.pdbx_description
1 polymer ?
#
loop_
_entity_poly.entity_id
_entity_poly.type
_entity_poly.pdbx_seq_one_letter_code
_entity_poly.pdbx_strand_id
1 'polypeptide(L)'
;MPNKLSHYDRAGRARMVDVSGKSAAKREAEASGFVAISAAVLGALPSNPKGDPLEVARVAGIMAAKRTWELIPMCHPLPLSLVDVEVRVCENGLAITSKVATTAETGVEMEALTAVSVAALTIYDMLKAADKGIEIREIVLERKSGGKSGDYRRRK
;
A
#
# COMPACT_ATOMS: atom_id res chain seq x y z
N MET A 1 16.00 0.10 25.05
CA MET A 1 16.00 1.52 24.64
C MET A 1 14.75 1.75 23.84
N PRO A 2 13.90 2.72 24.16
CA PRO A 2 12.80 3.03 23.28
C PRO A 2 13.34 3.44 21.91
N ASN A 3 12.82 2.85 20.84
CA ASN A 3 13.19 3.20 19.47
C ASN A 3 12.95 4.71 19.28
N LYS A 4 14.02 5.44 19.02
CA LYS A 4 13.96 6.88 18.79
C LYS A 4 13.12 7.11 17.54
N LEU A 5 12.01 7.87 17.67
CA LEU A 5 11.16 8.23 16.55
C LEU A 5 12.00 8.99 15.51
N SER A 6 12.15 8.44 14.32
CA SER A 6 13.09 8.93 13.31
C SER A 6 12.67 10.25 12.66
N HIS A 7 11.39 10.60 12.73
CA HIS A 7 10.81 11.78 12.08
C HIS A 7 10.71 13.02 13.00
N TYR A 8 11.46 13.05 14.10
CA TYR A 8 11.49 14.18 15.00
C TYR A 8 12.94 14.60 15.31
N ASP A 9 13.19 15.91 15.34
CA ASP A 9 14.47 16.46 15.78
C ASP A 9 14.55 16.49 17.32
N ARG A 10 15.69 16.97 17.84
CA ARG A 10 15.90 17.06 19.29
C ARG A 10 14.97 18.07 19.98
N ALA A 11 14.40 19.00 19.23
CA ALA A 11 13.43 20.00 19.72
C ALA A 11 11.97 19.55 19.55
N GLY A 12 11.72 18.30 19.10
CA GLY A 12 10.38 17.74 18.91
C GLY A 12 9.68 18.21 17.64
N ARG A 13 10.38 18.83 16.68
CA ARG A 13 9.81 19.25 15.40
C ARG A 13 9.87 18.10 14.40
N ALA A 14 8.79 17.91 13.65
CA ALA A 14 8.73 16.93 12.59
C ALA A 14 9.72 17.29 11.46
N ARG A 15 10.45 16.30 10.98
CA ARG A 15 11.38 16.42 9.84
C ARG A 15 11.50 15.13 9.07
N MET A 16 11.74 15.26 7.78
CA MET A 16 12.11 14.13 6.95
C MET A 16 13.49 13.61 7.35
N VAL A 17 13.68 12.28 7.37
CA VAL A 17 14.98 11.67 7.71
C VAL A 17 16.01 12.04 6.66
N ASP A 18 17.19 12.50 7.09
CA ASP A 18 18.32 12.69 6.19
C ASP A 18 18.92 11.35 5.79
N VAL A 19 18.89 11.06 4.51
CA VAL A 19 19.41 9.81 3.92
C VAL A 19 20.64 10.04 3.04
N SER A 20 21.16 11.27 2.95
CA SER A 20 22.29 11.64 2.10
C SER A 20 23.59 10.83 2.37
N GLY A 21 23.76 10.38 3.61
CA GLY A 21 24.89 9.53 4.02
C GLY A 21 24.67 8.02 3.86
N LYS A 22 23.55 7.57 3.28
CA LYS A 22 23.25 6.15 3.09
C LYS A 22 23.54 5.73 1.65
N SER A 23 24.11 4.53 1.50
CA SER A 23 24.25 3.92 0.18
C SER A 23 22.92 3.42 -0.34
N ALA A 24 22.69 3.58 -1.65
CA ALA A 24 21.57 2.96 -2.32
C ALA A 24 21.69 1.42 -2.26
N ALA A 25 20.60 0.74 -1.98
CA ALA A 25 20.50 -0.71 -1.94
C ALA A 25 19.16 -1.17 -2.51
N LYS A 26 19.13 -2.40 -3.02
CA LYS A 26 17.86 -3.02 -3.44
C LYS A 26 16.95 -3.19 -2.23
N ARG A 27 15.70 -2.77 -2.37
CA ARG A 27 14.68 -2.84 -1.33
C ARG A 27 13.37 -3.31 -1.92
N GLU A 28 12.69 -4.16 -1.20
CA GLU A 28 11.38 -4.68 -1.56
C GLU A 28 10.45 -4.60 -0.36
N ALA A 29 9.16 -4.37 -0.61
CA ALA A 29 8.11 -4.46 0.39
C ALA A 29 6.86 -5.10 -0.23
N GLU A 30 6.15 -5.85 0.59
CA GLU A 30 4.83 -6.40 0.27
C GLU A 30 3.84 -5.99 1.35
N ALA A 31 2.65 -5.58 0.93
CA ALA A 31 1.54 -5.28 1.80
C ALA A 31 0.30 -6.04 1.35
N SER A 32 -0.64 -6.21 2.25
CA SER A 32 -1.94 -6.79 1.95
C SER A 32 -3.07 -6.00 2.60
N GLY A 33 -4.28 -6.21 2.11
CA GLY A 33 -5.51 -5.68 2.66
C GLY A 33 -6.70 -6.51 2.22
N PHE A 34 -7.82 -6.27 2.85
CA PHE A 34 -9.07 -6.97 2.55
C PHE A 34 -10.23 -5.99 2.50
N VAL A 35 -11.09 -6.14 1.49
CA VAL A 35 -12.35 -5.40 1.39
C VAL A 35 -13.47 -6.40 1.56
N ALA A 36 -14.19 -6.33 2.69
CA ALA A 36 -15.32 -7.20 2.98
C ALA A 36 -16.54 -6.74 2.18
N ILE A 37 -17.07 -7.64 1.37
CA ILE A 37 -18.16 -7.38 0.41
C ILE A 37 -19.14 -8.54 0.48
N SER A 38 -20.45 -8.23 0.46
CA SER A 38 -21.49 -9.26 0.44
C SER A 38 -21.47 -10.09 -0.83
N ALA A 39 -21.91 -11.35 -0.74
CA ALA A 39 -22.00 -12.25 -1.89
C ALA A 39 -22.87 -11.67 -3.04
N ALA A 40 -23.92 -10.92 -2.70
CA ALA A 40 -24.78 -10.27 -3.68
C ALA A 40 -24.02 -9.22 -4.51
N VAL A 41 -23.18 -8.41 -3.87
CA VAL A 41 -22.36 -7.41 -4.56
C VAL A 41 -21.24 -8.07 -5.36
N LEU A 42 -20.60 -9.12 -4.82
CA LEU A 42 -19.61 -9.90 -5.55
C LEU A 42 -20.19 -10.51 -6.83
N GLY A 43 -21.41 -11.04 -6.78
CA GLY A 43 -22.12 -11.60 -7.94
C GLY A 43 -22.46 -10.54 -9.01
N ALA A 44 -22.56 -9.27 -8.63
CA ALA A 44 -22.86 -8.17 -9.53
C ALA A 44 -21.60 -7.53 -10.19
N LEU A 45 -20.40 -7.91 -9.78
CA LEU A 45 -19.15 -7.32 -10.31
C LEU A 45 -19.05 -7.31 -11.84
N PRO A 46 -19.39 -8.41 -12.57
CA PRO A 46 -19.26 -8.44 -14.04
C PRO A 46 -20.15 -7.44 -14.78
N SER A 47 -21.22 -6.96 -14.15
CA SER A 47 -22.21 -6.04 -14.75
C SER A 47 -22.08 -4.60 -14.23
N ASN A 48 -20.95 -4.25 -13.60
CA ASN A 48 -20.76 -2.90 -13.07
C ASN A 48 -20.68 -1.86 -14.21
N PRO A 49 -21.59 -0.84 -14.20
CA PRO A 49 -21.62 0.17 -15.27
C PRO A 49 -20.40 1.10 -15.27
N LYS A 50 -19.62 1.12 -14.20
CA LYS A 50 -18.36 1.89 -14.09
C LYS A 50 -17.14 1.15 -14.65
N GLY A 51 -17.31 -0.04 -15.22
CA GLY A 51 -16.26 -0.91 -15.73
C GLY A 51 -15.81 -1.95 -14.72
N ASP A 52 -14.67 -2.60 -14.96
CA ASP A 52 -14.11 -3.62 -14.07
C ASP A 52 -13.50 -3.00 -12.80
N PRO A 53 -14.12 -3.15 -11.63
CA PRO A 53 -13.64 -2.54 -10.39
C PRO A 53 -12.27 -3.07 -9.96
N LEU A 54 -11.95 -4.32 -10.29
CA LEU A 54 -10.68 -4.94 -9.91
C LEU A 54 -9.53 -4.32 -10.69
N GLU A 55 -9.71 -4.16 -12.00
CA GLU A 55 -8.68 -3.55 -12.87
C GLU A 55 -8.49 -2.06 -12.56
N VAL A 56 -9.58 -1.32 -12.33
CA VAL A 56 -9.50 0.10 -11.95
C VAL A 56 -8.77 0.25 -10.61
N ALA A 57 -9.05 -0.62 -9.63
CA ALA A 57 -8.39 -0.61 -8.33
C ALA A 57 -6.89 -0.95 -8.46
N ARG A 58 -6.54 -1.93 -9.30
CA ARG A 58 -5.15 -2.30 -9.58
C ARG A 58 -4.36 -1.11 -10.13
N VAL A 59 -4.87 -0.45 -11.14
CA VAL A 59 -4.23 0.73 -11.75
C VAL A 59 -4.13 1.87 -10.74
N ALA A 60 -5.18 2.14 -9.97
CA ALA A 60 -5.18 3.18 -8.93
C ALA A 60 -4.12 2.92 -7.85
N GLY A 61 -3.97 1.66 -7.42
CA GLY A 61 -2.92 1.26 -6.47
C GLY A 61 -1.51 1.49 -7.02
N ILE A 62 -1.26 1.13 -8.27
CA ILE A 62 0.02 1.38 -8.95
C ILE A 62 0.32 2.89 -9.00
N MET A 63 -0.65 3.70 -9.40
CA MET A 63 -0.51 5.15 -9.45
C MET A 63 -0.24 5.76 -8.07
N ALA A 64 -0.93 5.27 -7.05
CA ALA A 64 -0.77 5.73 -5.67
C ALA A 64 0.62 5.42 -5.10
N ALA A 65 1.16 4.22 -5.34
CA ALA A 65 2.53 3.89 -4.96
C ALA A 65 3.54 4.90 -5.51
N LYS A 66 3.39 5.30 -6.76
CA LYS A 66 4.26 6.29 -7.43
C LYS A 66 4.13 7.71 -6.90
N ARG A 67 3.06 8.01 -6.16
CA ARG A 67 2.74 9.32 -5.57
C ARG A 67 2.73 9.32 -4.04
N THR A 68 3.27 8.29 -3.42
CA THR A 68 3.28 8.15 -1.95
C THR A 68 3.89 9.37 -1.27
N TRP A 69 4.97 9.91 -1.79
CA TRP A 69 5.64 11.11 -1.24
C TRP A 69 4.78 12.38 -1.29
N GLU A 70 3.80 12.46 -2.18
CA GLU A 70 2.81 13.55 -2.23
C GLU A 70 1.73 13.41 -1.14
N LEU A 71 1.46 12.19 -0.68
CA LEU A 71 0.40 11.87 0.27
C LEU A 71 0.91 11.78 1.72
N ILE A 72 2.11 11.28 1.90
CA ILE A 72 2.72 11.03 3.21
C ILE A 72 3.85 12.02 3.45
N PRO A 73 3.68 12.99 4.37
CA PRO A 73 4.53 14.17 4.46
C PRO A 73 6.02 13.92 4.60
N MET A 74 6.42 12.84 5.30
CA MET A 74 7.84 12.56 5.58
C MET A 74 8.44 11.49 4.67
N CYS A 75 7.73 11.07 3.62
CA CYS A 75 8.26 10.15 2.63
C CYS A 75 9.14 10.86 1.60
N HIS A 76 10.23 10.19 1.21
CA HIS A 76 11.09 10.63 0.12
C HIS A 76 10.47 10.26 -1.24
N PRO A 77 10.64 11.07 -2.29
CA PRO A 77 10.36 10.64 -3.65
C PRO A 77 11.35 9.55 -4.06
N LEU A 78 10.86 8.38 -4.46
CA LEU A 78 11.70 7.23 -4.78
C LEU A 78 11.52 6.77 -6.22
N PRO A 79 12.61 6.39 -6.92
CA PRO A 79 12.54 5.77 -8.24
C PRO A 79 12.12 4.31 -8.10
N LEU A 80 10.82 4.02 -8.28
CA LEU A 80 10.30 2.66 -8.17
C LEU A 80 10.65 1.86 -9.44
N SER A 81 11.27 0.69 -9.26
CA SER A 81 11.60 -0.24 -10.34
C SER A 81 10.50 -1.28 -10.59
N LEU A 82 9.67 -1.54 -9.59
CA LEU A 82 8.51 -2.43 -9.68
C LEU A 82 7.39 -1.90 -8.80
N VAL A 83 6.18 -1.88 -9.34
CA VAL A 83 4.94 -1.80 -8.58
C VAL A 83 3.99 -2.83 -9.18
N ASP A 84 3.63 -3.84 -8.41
CA ASP A 84 2.65 -4.84 -8.77
C ASP A 84 1.53 -4.83 -7.74
N VAL A 85 0.28 -4.83 -8.21
CA VAL A 85 -0.92 -4.86 -7.38
C VAL A 85 -1.85 -5.93 -7.92
N GLU A 86 -2.24 -6.84 -7.06
CA GLU A 86 -3.21 -7.90 -7.38
C GLU A 86 -4.47 -7.70 -6.56
N VAL A 87 -5.63 -7.88 -7.20
CA VAL A 87 -6.94 -7.90 -6.54
C VAL A 87 -7.62 -9.22 -6.90
N ARG A 88 -7.92 -10.05 -5.89
CA ARG A 88 -8.54 -11.36 -6.07
C ARG A 88 -9.88 -11.44 -5.38
N VAL A 89 -10.84 -12.06 -6.07
CA VAL A 89 -12.15 -12.40 -5.47
C VAL A 89 -11.96 -13.56 -4.49
N CYS A 90 -12.50 -13.37 -3.28
CA CYS A 90 -12.59 -14.37 -2.22
C CYS A 90 -14.07 -14.58 -1.84
N GLU A 91 -14.34 -15.57 -1.00
CA GLU A 91 -15.72 -15.92 -0.59
C GLU A 91 -16.49 -14.73 -0.02
N ASN A 92 -15.87 -13.91 0.82
CA ASN A 92 -16.50 -12.82 1.56
C ASN A 92 -15.95 -11.43 1.21
N GLY A 93 -15.33 -11.27 0.05
CA GLY A 93 -14.76 -10.00 -0.34
C GLY A 93 -13.65 -10.08 -1.37
N LEU A 94 -12.80 -9.07 -1.35
CA LEU A 94 -11.66 -8.93 -2.25
C LEU A 94 -10.36 -8.84 -1.43
N ALA A 95 -9.42 -9.74 -1.70
CA ALA A 95 -8.08 -9.68 -1.17
C ALA A 95 -7.20 -8.82 -2.10
N ILE A 96 -6.45 -7.91 -1.52
CA ILE A 96 -5.54 -7.03 -2.23
C ILE A 96 -4.12 -7.33 -1.74
N THR A 97 -3.18 -7.43 -2.66
CA THR A 97 -1.75 -7.51 -2.36
C THR A 97 -0.99 -6.53 -3.22
N SER A 98 0.11 -6.02 -2.68
CA SER A 98 1.05 -5.18 -3.42
C SER A 98 2.47 -5.67 -3.22
N LYS A 99 3.28 -5.50 -4.26
CA LYS A 99 4.73 -5.69 -4.22
C LYS A 99 5.40 -4.48 -4.84
N VAL A 100 6.33 -3.87 -4.12
CA VAL A 100 7.06 -2.68 -4.58
C VAL A 100 8.55 -2.92 -4.42
N ALA A 101 9.33 -2.49 -5.39
CA ALA A 101 10.79 -2.55 -5.35
C ALA A 101 11.45 -1.25 -5.82
N THR A 102 12.60 -0.98 -5.27
CA THR A 102 13.48 0.13 -5.65
C THR A 102 14.93 -0.22 -5.39
N THR A 103 15.83 0.58 -5.95
CA THR A 103 17.23 0.68 -5.50
C THR A 103 17.44 2.12 -5.04
N ALA A 104 17.43 2.33 -3.73
CA ALA A 104 17.47 3.65 -3.11
C ALA A 104 17.99 3.61 -1.66
N GLU A 105 18.13 4.77 -1.05
CA GLU A 105 18.66 4.98 0.30
C GLU A 105 17.66 4.65 1.41
N THR A 106 16.36 4.52 1.08
CA THR A 106 15.30 4.20 2.04
C THR A 106 14.35 3.12 1.51
N GLY A 107 13.55 2.53 2.40
CA GLY A 107 12.61 1.45 2.08
C GLY A 107 11.37 1.93 1.34
N VAL A 108 10.59 0.96 0.84
CA VAL A 108 9.35 1.17 0.06
C VAL A 108 8.12 0.62 0.77
N GLU A 109 8.18 0.53 2.10
CA GLU A 109 7.06 0.04 2.91
C GLU A 109 5.82 0.91 2.74
N MET A 110 5.99 2.24 2.73
CA MET A 110 4.88 3.19 2.56
C MET A 110 4.27 3.12 1.17
N GLU A 111 5.08 2.92 0.15
CA GLU A 111 4.61 2.75 -1.24
C GLU A 111 3.74 1.49 -1.37
N ALA A 112 4.14 0.39 -0.75
CA ALA A 112 3.36 -0.84 -0.73
C ALA A 112 2.03 -0.67 0.02
N LEU A 113 2.05 -0.05 1.21
CA LEU A 113 0.85 0.21 2.02
C LEU A 113 -0.09 1.20 1.32
N THR A 114 0.44 2.25 0.71
CA THR A 114 -0.35 3.24 -0.03
C THR A 114 -1.03 2.61 -1.24
N ALA A 115 -0.34 1.72 -1.97
CA ALA A 115 -0.92 0.98 -3.09
C ALA A 115 -2.16 0.18 -2.67
N VAL A 116 -2.06 -0.59 -1.61
CA VAL A 116 -3.19 -1.39 -1.07
C VAL A 116 -4.32 -0.49 -0.58
N SER A 117 -3.99 0.58 0.13
CA SER A 117 -4.98 1.50 0.70
C SER A 117 -5.82 2.18 -0.39
N VAL A 118 -5.17 2.69 -1.44
CA VAL A 118 -5.87 3.38 -2.54
C VAL A 118 -6.62 2.40 -3.43
N ALA A 119 -6.09 1.20 -3.65
CA ALA A 119 -6.83 0.13 -4.33
C ALA A 119 -8.12 -0.21 -3.57
N ALA A 120 -8.06 -0.35 -2.24
CA ALA A 120 -9.23 -0.62 -1.40
C ALA A 120 -10.26 0.52 -1.44
N LEU A 121 -9.81 1.78 -1.36
CA LEU A 121 -10.67 2.96 -1.50
C LEU A 121 -11.33 3.03 -2.88
N THR A 122 -10.62 2.64 -3.93
CA THR A 122 -11.13 2.60 -5.30
C THR A 122 -12.22 1.54 -5.43
N ILE A 123 -12.02 0.36 -4.85
CA ILE A 123 -13.07 -0.68 -4.78
C ILE A 123 -14.31 -0.13 -4.08
N TYR A 124 -14.15 0.51 -2.93
CA TYR A 124 -15.25 1.13 -2.21
C TYR A 124 -16.01 2.14 -3.08
N ASP A 125 -15.29 3.06 -3.72
CA ASP A 125 -15.91 4.08 -4.60
C ASP A 125 -16.69 3.47 -5.77
N MET A 126 -16.12 2.43 -6.39
CA MET A 126 -16.75 1.75 -7.53
C MET A 126 -18.03 0.98 -7.14
N LEU A 127 -18.11 0.49 -5.90
CA LEU A 127 -19.18 -0.41 -5.44
C LEU A 127 -20.14 0.21 -4.44
N LYS A 128 -19.87 1.40 -3.88
CA LYS A 128 -20.70 2.05 -2.84
C LYS A 128 -22.16 2.32 -3.24
N ALA A 129 -22.45 2.37 -4.54
CA ALA A 129 -23.82 2.51 -5.02
C ALA A 129 -24.64 1.24 -4.76
N ALA A 130 -24.01 0.06 -4.74
CA ALA A 130 -24.65 -1.21 -4.45
C ALA A 130 -24.71 -1.47 -2.93
N ASP A 131 -23.65 -1.15 -2.19
CA ASP A 131 -23.60 -1.33 -0.75
C ASP A 131 -22.63 -0.31 -0.11
N LYS A 132 -23.15 0.53 0.78
CA LYS A 132 -22.33 1.48 1.57
C LYS A 132 -21.71 0.83 2.80
N GLY A 133 -22.13 -0.37 3.16
CA GLY A 133 -21.62 -1.14 4.29
C GLY A 133 -20.33 -1.91 4.02
N ILE A 134 -19.74 -1.75 2.83
CA ILE A 134 -18.42 -2.31 2.49
C ILE A 134 -17.38 -1.84 3.50
N GLU A 135 -16.58 -2.77 4.02
CA GLU A 135 -15.54 -2.47 5.01
C GLU A 135 -14.14 -2.73 4.45
N ILE A 136 -13.26 -1.77 4.63
CA ILE A 136 -11.82 -1.94 4.38
C ILE A 136 -11.18 -2.45 5.65
N ARG A 137 -10.47 -3.58 5.58
CA ARG A 137 -9.91 -4.30 6.72
C ARG A 137 -8.45 -4.67 6.49
N GLU A 138 -7.70 -4.83 7.57
CA GLU A 138 -6.41 -5.51 7.62
C GLU A 138 -5.36 -5.00 6.63
N ILE A 139 -5.25 -3.68 6.46
CA ILE A 139 -4.15 -3.10 5.69
C ILE A 139 -2.87 -3.22 6.51
N VAL A 140 -1.97 -4.09 6.07
CA VAL A 140 -0.77 -4.45 6.82
C VAL A 140 0.46 -4.62 5.93
N LEU A 141 1.63 -4.37 6.51
CA LEU A 141 2.91 -4.75 5.92
C LEU A 141 3.15 -6.24 6.16
N GLU A 142 3.30 -7.02 5.10
CA GLU A 142 3.54 -8.46 5.19
C GLU A 142 5.03 -8.78 5.29
N ARG A 143 5.84 -8.13 4.46
CA ARG A 143 7.30 -8.27 4.50
C ARG A 143 8.00 -7.05 3.94
N LYS A 144 9.24 -6.90 4.33
CA LYS A 144 10.19 -6.02 3.66
C LYS A 144 11.57 -6.66 3.68
N SER A 145 12.38 -6.31 2.71
CA SER A 145 13.79 -6.74 2.65
C SER A 145 14.71 -5.60 2.25
N GLY A 146 15.96 -5.72 2.67
CA GLY A 146 17.04 -4.76 2.43
C GLY A 146 17.12 -3.64 3.47
N GLY A 147 18.25 -2.94 3.43
CA GLY A 147 18.58 -1.83 4.33
C GLY A 147 19.13 -2.25 5.68
N LYS A 148 19.54 -1.24 6.49
CA LYS A 148 20.20 -1.47 7.80
C LYS A 148 19.34 -2.16 8.84
N SER A 149 18.01 -1.98 8.77
CA SER A 149 17.05 -2.61 9.71
C SER A 149 16.78 -4.08 9.40
N GLY A 150 17.42 -4.64 8.36
CA GLY A 150 17.28 -6.03 7.97
C GLY A 150 15.88 -6.38 7.44
N ASP A 151 15.64 -7.68 7.34
CA ASP A 151 14.39 -8.20 6.81
C ASP A 151 13.32 -8.26 7.90
N TYR A 152 12.10 -7.98 7.50
CA TYR A 152 10.91 -8.13 8.33
C TYR A 152 9.92 -9.06 7.64
N ARG A 153 9.29 -9.92 8.42
CA ARG A 153 8.15 -10.72 8.01
C ARG A 153 7.12 -10.73 9.13
N ARG A 154 5.88 -10.41 8.76
CA ARG A 154 4.75 -10.47 9.69
C ARG A 154 4.56 -11.89 10.18
N ARG A 155 4.44 -12.06 11.50
CA ARG A 155 4.01 -13.31 12.11
C ARG A 155 2.48 -13.31 12.16
N LYS A 156 1.88 -14.35 11.64
CA LYS A 156 0.43 -14.61 11.79
C LYS A 156 0.13 -15.11 13.17
#